data_ca595079d3cf425826b6ae83a9d0b790
#
_entry.id   ca595079d3cf425826b6ae83a9d0b790
#
_cell.length_a   1.000
_cell.length_b   1.000
_cell.length_c   1.000
_cell.angle_alpha   90.00
_cell.angle_beta   90.00
_cell.angle_gamma   90.00
#
_symmetry.space_group_name_H-M   'P 1'
#
loop_
_entity.id
_entity.type
_entity.pdbx_description
1 polymer ?
#
loop_
_entity_poly.entity_id
_entity_poly.type
_entity_poly.pdbx_seq_one_letter_code
_entity_poly.pdbx_strand_id
1 'polypeptide(L)'
;MALRFEVGAASQSGGRRGALHLPHGVVQTPFFMPVGTAATVKAVPQDTLEQIGADGAGAEMILANTYHLYLRPGHELIRRMGGVHRFMSWNRPMLTDSGGFQVFSLAKLRKVTPDGVEFRSHLDGSSHFFSPEHSMEVQIALGADVMMAFDECVETPATWERTRDSMGLTHAWAARSKQYFEAHKNEVPWASEQVGESASQRVSDGSLSNRAKFEGKTQSLFGIVQGGMYPDLRRESAERLIEMDFDGYAIGGLAVGEPPEVTREMIARTLEILPRDRPRYVMGVGYPDQIAEYARMGVDMMDCVLPTRAARHGLLFRSAEPGERQAMEDAIGEEQSGEERLGERWTGDSDATPSAIRMNIKRVEYAEDQRPIDPTCACPVCRRYTRAYLRHLFMAREPLGATLNSIHNLAFYLDIMKRVRGELVAANCV
;
A
#
# COMPACT_ATOMS: atom_id res chain seq x y z
N MET A 1 1.91 -23.23 -6.87
CA MET A 1 1.69 -22.90 -5.43
C MET A 1 1.51 -21.39 -5.38
N ALA A 2 0.35 -20.90 -4.91
CA ALA A 2 0.05 -19.48 -4.84
C ALA A 2 0.97 -18.80 -3.80
N LEU A 3 0.51 -18.61 -2.62
CA LEU A 3 1.20 -17.92 -1.54
C LEU A 3 1.61 -18.92 -0.45
N ARG A 4 2.81 -18.73 0.11
CA ARG A 4 3.19 -19.34 1.39
C ARG A 4 3.55 -18.21 2.36
N PHE A 5 2.88 -18.18 3.49
CA PHE A 5 3.17 -17.23 4.55
C PHE A 5 3.82 -17.94 5.73
N GLU A 6 5.05 -17.59 6.02
CA GLU A 6 5.76 -18.02 7.22
C GLU A 6 5.64 -16.92 8.25
N VAL A 7 5.04 -17.23 9.39
CA VAL A 7 4.87 -16.25 10.47
C VAL A 7 5.62 -16.73 11.70
N GLY A 8 6.41 -15.83 12.29
CA GLY A 8 7.10 -16.04 13.56
C GLY A 8 6.18 -15.82 14.76
N ALA A 9 6.76 -15.95 15.95
CA ALA A 9 6.05 -15.66 17.19
C ALA A 9 5.59 -14.19 17.22
N ALA A 10 4.39 -13.96 17.78
CA ALA A 10 3.89 -12.62 18.01
C ALA A 10 4.50 -12.04 19.30
N SER A 11 4.80 -10.73 19.29
CA SER A 11 5.15 -9.97 20.50
C SER A 11 3.93 -9.84 21.44
N GLN A 12 4.16 -9.35 22.64
CA GLN A 12 3.08 -9.09 23.61
C GLN A 12 2.04 -8.09 23.07
N SER A 13 2.45 -7.13 22.24
CA SER A 13 1.57 -6.16 21.57
C SER A 13 0.83 -6.72 20.35
N GLY A 14 1.11 -7.97 19.94
CA GLY A 14 0.52 -8.60 18.76
C GLY A 14 1.35 -8.48 17.48
N GLY A 15 2.34 -7.59 17.44
CA GLY A 15 3.26 -7.42 16.31
C GLY A 15 4.00 -8.70 15.99
N ARG A 16 4.22 -9.00 14.71
CA ARG A 16 4.82 -10.25 14.26
C ARG A 16 5.72 -10.05 13.06
N ARG A 17 6.75 -10.88 12.95
CA ARG A 17 7.56 -10.98 11.74
C ARG A 17 7.15 -12.20 10.94
N GLY A 18 7.36 -12.12 9.64
CA GLY A 18 7.14 -13.24 8.76
C GLY A 18 7.82 -13.06 7.41
N ALA A 19 7.60 -14.02 6.53
CA ALA A 19 8.04 -13.99 5.14
C ALA A 19 6.89 -14.40 4.23
N LEU A 20 6.58 -13.55 3.28
CA LEU A 20 5.56 -13.77 2.27
C LEU A 20 6.25 -14.24 0.99
N HIS A 21 6.09 -15.53 0.66
CA HIS A 21 6.65 -16.14 -0.55
C HIS A 21 5.66 -16.01 -1.69
N LEU A 22 6.05 -15.30 -2.74
CA LEU A 22 5.24 -14.97 -3.92
C LEU A 22 5.95 -15.40 -5.20
N PRO A 23 5.28 -15.44 -6.35
CA PRO A 23 5.89 -15.81 -7.64
C PRO A 23 7.16 -15.01 -7.96
N HIS A 24 7.15 -13.70 -7.79
CA HIS A 24 8.29 -12.83 -8.13
C HIS A 24 9.28 -12.59 -7.00
N GLY A 25 9.13 -13.20 -5.83
CA GLY A 25 10.11 -13.09 -4.74
C GLY A 25 9.53 -13.27 -3.34
N VAL A 26 10.37 -13.00 -2.35
CA VAL A 26 10.02 -13.08 -0.93
C VAL A 26 10.00 -11.68 -0.34
N VAL A 27 8.97 -11.36 0.43
CA VAL A 27 8.80 -10.07 1.12
C VAL A 27 8.82 -10.29 2.62
N GLN A 28 9.62 -9.52 3.34
CA GLN A 28 9.71 -9.59 4.80
C GLN A 28 8.60 -8.75 5.45
N THR A 29 7.76 -9.36 6.28
CA THR A 29 6.69 -8.66 7.02
C THR A 29 7.15 -8.17 8.40
N PRO A 30 6.59 -7.05 8.91
CA PRO A 30 5.69 -6.12 8.24
C PRO A 30 6.41 -5.27 7.19
N PHE A 31 5.68 -4.81 6.16
CA PHE A 31 6.24 -3.97 5.10
C PHE A 31 5.25 -2.92 4.59
N PHE A 32 5.80 -1.91 3.91
CA PHE A 32 5.06 -0.84 3.25
C PHE A 32 5.20 -0.95 1.73
N MET A 33 4.07 -0.81 1.01
CA MET A 33 4.03 -0.83 -0.45
C MET A 33 3.92 0.60 -1.01
N PRO A 34 4.93 1.08 -1.72
CA PRO A 34 4.77 2.27 -2.57
C PRO A 34 3.68 2.08 -3.62
N VAL A 35 2.84 3.11 -3.83
CA VAL A 35 1.75 3.04 -4.80
C VAL A 35 2.21 3.48 -6.18
N GLY A 36 2.16 2.54 -7.11
CA GLY A 36 2.44 2.71 -8.54
C GLY A 36 1.17 2.76 -9.38
N THR A 37 0.35 3.79 -9.21
CA THR A 37 -1.02 3.93 -9.76
C THR A 37 -1.19 3.48 -11.22
N ALA A 38 -0.33 3.91 -12.11
CA ALA A 38 -0.39 3.59 -13.55
C ALA A 38 0.88 2.83 -13.98
N ALA A 39 1.20 1.73 -13.29
CA ALA A 39 2.45 0.98 -13.47
C ALA A 39 3.69 1.87 -13.27
N THR A 40 3.62 2.87 -12.39
CA THR A 40 4.76 3.72 -12.03
C THR A 40 4.53 4.35 -10.67
N VAL A 41 5.51 4.25 -9.78
CA VAL A 41 5.57 5.06 -8.57
C VAL A 41 5.95 6.48 -8.98
N LYS A 42 5.03 7.42 -8.79
CA LYS A 42 5.14 8.75 -9.39
C LYS A 42 6.46 9.44 -9.11
N ALA A 43 7.15 9.84 -10.18
CA ALA A 43 8.42 10.55 -10.20
C ALA A 43 9.62 9.73 -9.66
N VAL A 44 9.54 8.40 -9.57
CA VAL A 44 10.65 7.54 -9.09
C VAL A 44 10.88 6.40 -10.09
N PRO A 45 12.08 6.30 -10.68
CA PRO A 45 12.46 5.18 -11.55
C PRO A 45 12.52 3.85 -10.79
N GLN A 46 12.33 2.73 -11.49
CA GLN A 46 12.30 1.39 -10.90
C GLN A 46 13.64 1.01 -10.28
N ASP A 47 14.76 1.24 -10.95
CA ASP A 47 16.11 0.99 -10.43
C ASP A 47 16.38 1.74 -9.12
N THR A 48 15.87 2.97 -9.01
CA THR A 48 15.92 3.74 -7.77
C THR A 48 15.06 3.10 -6.70
N LEU A 49 13.81 2.69 -7.02
CA LEU A 49 12.94 1.99 -6.06
C LEU A 49 13.55 0.69 -5.53
N GLU A 50 14.30 -0.01 -6.36
CA GLU A 50 14.98 -1.26 -5.99
C GLU A 50 16.17 -1.04 -5.05
N GLN A 51 16.66 0.20 -4.91
CA GLN A 51 17.89 0.53 -4.17
C GLN A 51 17.70 1.57 -3.07
N ILE A 52 16.53 2.23 -2.96
CA ILE A 52 16.28 3.22 -1.91
C ILE A 52 16.19 2.55 -0.53
N GLY A 53 16.58 3.28 0.51
CA GLY A 53 16.65 2.80 1.88
C GLY A 53 18.09 2.75 2.38
N ALA A 54 18.26 2.67 3.69
CA ALA A 54 19.56 2.77 4.33
C ALA A 54 20.52 1.61 3.99
N ASP A 55 19.97 0.44 3.68
CA ASP A 55 20.69 -0.78 3.34
C ASP A 55 20.75 -1.08 1.84
N GLY A 56 20.16 -0.22 1.00
CA GLY A 56 20.04 -0.47 -0.42
C GLY A 56 19.07 -1.59 -0.81
N ALA A 57 18.24 -2.09 0.13
CA ALA A 57 17.30 -3.18 -0.16
C ALA A 57 16.08 -2.70 -0.97
N GLY A 58 15.72 -1.42 -0.88
CA GLY A 58 14.63 -0.81 -1.64
C GLY A 58 13.24 -1.30 -1.25
N ALA A 59 12.28 -1.01 -2.12
CA ALA A 59 10.92 -1.49 -1.98
C ALA A 59 10.85 -2.98 -2.34
N GLU A 60 10.37 -3.81 -1.43
CA GLU A 60 10.25 -5.25 -1.62
C GLU A 60 9.01 -5.62 -2.44
N MET A 61 7.96 -4.79 -2.38
CA MET A 61 6.69 -4.94 -3.10
C MET A 61 6.09 -3.57 -3.40
N ILE A 62 5.35 -3.45 -4.51
CA ILE A 62 4.60 -2.24 -4.86
C ILE A 62 3.14 -2.57 -5.15
N LEU A 63 2.27 -1.55 -5.12
CA LEU A 63 0.88 -1.66 -5.49
C LEU A 63 0.61 -0.93 -6.80
N ALA A 64 -0.15 -1.55 -7.73
CA ALA A 64 -0.66 -0.93 -8.94
C ALA A 64 -2.20 -0.88 -8.93
N ASN A 65 -2.79 0.13 -9.57
CA ASN A 65 -4.24 0.29 -9.57
C ASN A 65 -4.89 -0.33 -10.81
N THR A 66 -5.75 -1.30 -10.58
CA THR A 66 -6.53 -2.01 -11.62
C THR A 66 -7.35 -1.06 -12.47
N TYR A 67 -8.12 -0.16 -11.87
CA TYR A 67 -8.95 0.82 -12.57
C TYR A 67 -8.16 1.70 -13.56
N HIS A 68 -7.01 2.23 -13.14
CA HIS A 68 -6.20 3.08 -13.99
C HIS A 68 -5.58 2.31 -15.16
N LEU A 69 -5.09 1.10 -14.90
CA LEU A 69 -4.47 0.27 -15.93
C LEU A 69 -5.49 -0.33 -16.90
N TYR A 70 -6.71 -0.60 -16.43
CA TYR A 70 -7.84 -0.97 -17.27
C TYR A 70 -8.19 0.14 -18.28
N LEU A 71 -8.32 1.38 -17.81
CA LEU A 71 -8.66 2.50 -18.68
C LEU A 71 -7.50 2.89 -19.61
N ARG A 72 -6.26 2.83 -19.13
CA ARG A 72 -5.08 3.22 -19.90
C ARG A 72 -3.81 2.54 -19.37
N PRO A 73 -3.08 1.74 -20.18
CA PRO A 73 -3.24 1.56 -21.62
C PRO A 73 -4.25 0.47 -22.02
N GLY A 74 -4.92 -0.18 -21.04
CA GLY A 74 -5.80 -1.32 -21.20
C GLY A 74 -5.11 -2.63 -20.82
N HIS A 75 -5.85 -3.48 -20.10
CA HIS A 75 -5.32 -4.75 -19.56
C HIS A 75 -4.92 -5.74 -20.68
N GLU A 76 -5.65 -5.74 -21.80
CA GLU A 76 -5.32 -6.60 -22.94
C GLU A 76 -3.97 -6.25 -23.60
N LEU A 77 -3.61 -4.95 -23.65
CA LEU A 77 -2.28 -4.56 -24.12
C LEU A 77 -1.23 -5.06 -23.15
N ILE A 78 -1.43 -4.88 -21.84
CA ILE A 78 -0.48 -5.33 -20.81
C ILE A 78 -0.35 -6.85 -20.82
N ARG A 79 -1.45 -7.62 -21.02
CA ARG A 79 -1.43 -9.08 -21.21
C ARG A 79 -0.51 -9.47 -22.36
N ARG A 80 -0.68 -8.85 -23.54
CA ARG A 80 0.17 -9.12 -24.72
C ARG A 80 1.63 -8.75 -24.51
N MET A 81 1.92 -7.79 -23.64
CA MET A 81 3.28 -7.40 -23.26
C MET A 81 3.91 -8.31 -22.19
N GLY A 82 3.20 -9.37 -21.75
CA GLY A 82 3.70 -10.35 -20.77
C GLY A 82 3.41 -9.97 -19.31
N GLY A 83 2.40 -9.15 -19.06
CA GLY A 83 1.98 -8.71 -17.76
C GLY A 83 2.64 -7.40 -17.29
N VAL A 84 2.13 -6.84 -16.19
CA VAL A 84 2.56 -5.52 -15.68
C VAL A 84 4.03 -5.51 -15.26
N HIS A 85 4.54 -6.60 -14.69
CA HIS A 85 5.95 -6.72 -14.31
C HIS A 85 6.88 -6.46 -15.50
N ARG A 86 6.65 -7.17 -16.61
CA ARG A 86 7.44 -7.00 -17.80
C ARG A 86 7.20 -5.65 -18.48
N PHE A 87 5.94 -5.20 -18.51
CA PHE A 87 5.55 -3.92 -19.11
C PHE A 87 6.27 -2.74 -18.48
N MET A 88 6.46 -2.74 -17.14
CA MET A 88 7.11 -1.65 -16.42
C MET A 88 8.56 -1.93 -15.98
N SER A 89 9.11 -3.11 -16.33
CA SER A 89 10.45 -3.55 -15.89
C SER A 89 10.59 -3.61 -14.35
N TRP A 90 9.63 -4.25 -13.68
CA TRP A 90 9.65 -4.49 -12.24
C TRP A 90 9.77 -5.98 -11.96
N ASN A 91 10.86 -6.40 -11.28
CA ASN A 91 11.18 -7.83 -11.10
C ASN A 91 10.84 -8.36 -9.69
N ARG A 92 10.21 -7.54 -8.84
CA ARG A 92 9.82 -7.90 -7.48
C ARG A 92 8.30 -8.06 -7.37
N PRO A 93 7.79 -8.60 -6.25
CA PRO A 93 6.36 -8.75 -6.02
C PRO A 93 5.53 -7.50 -6.25
N MET A 94 4.29 -7.70 -6.68
CA MET A 94 3.30 -6.65 -6.91
C MET A 94 1.91 -7.08 -6.47
N LEU A 95 1.14 -6.13 -5.93
CA LEU A 95 -0.27 -6.25 -5.65
C LEU A 95 -1.07 -5.36 -6.61
N THR A 96 -2.20 -5.84 -7.09
CA THR A 96 -3.23 -5.01 -7.74
C THR A 96 -4.42 -4.85 -6.83
N ASP A 97 -4.94 -3.62 -6.69
CA ASP A 97 -6.22 -3.39 -6.00
C ASP A 97 -7.41 -3.93 -6.81
N SER A 98 -8.60 -3.95 -6.20
CA SER A 98 -9.83 -4.41 -6.87
C SER A 98 -10.32 -3.47 -7.98
N GLY A 99 -9.89 -2.21 -7.98
CA GLY A 99 -10.46 -1.12 -8.78
C GLY A 99 -11.73 -0.49 -8.19
N GLY A 100 -12.34 -1.12 -7.19
CA GLY A 100 -13.60 -0.68 -6.58
C GLY A 100 -13.53 0.73 -6.03
N PHE A 101 -12.57 1.03 -5.16
CA PHE A 101 -12.42 2.36 -4.56
C PHE A 101 -12.29 3.48 -5.60
N GLN A 102 -11.53 3.27 -6.70
CA GLN A 102 -11.35 4.29 -7.75
C GLN A 102 -12.63 4.51 -8.55
N VAL A 103 -13.39 3.47 -8.81
CA VAL A 103 -14.73 3.59 -9.40
C VAL A 103 -15.64 4.43 -8.49
N PHE A 104 -15.56 4.24 -7.17
CA PHE A 104 -16.34 5.01 -6.20
C PHE A 104 -15.87 6.45 -6.06
N SER A 105 -14.57 6.71 -6.03
CA SER A 105 -14.00 8.03 -5.74
C SER A 105 -13.85 8.94 -6.96
N LEU A 106 -13.58 8.38 -8.15
CA LEU A 106 -13.25 9.14 -9.37
C LEU A 106 -14.39 9.23 -10.38
N ALA A 107 -15.31 8.26 -10.40
CA ALA A 107 -16.41 8.27 -11.33
C ALA A 107 -17.54 9.23 -10.87
N LYS A 108 -17.69 10.34 -11.56
CA LYS A 108 -18.73 11.34 -11.27
C LYS A 108 -20.16 10.80 -11.45
N LEU A 109 -20.34 9.85 -12.38
CA LEU A 109 -21.60 9.16 -12.64
C LEU A 109 -21.35 7.66 -12.49
N ARG A 110 -21.91 7.08 -11.43
CA ARG A 110 -21.84 5.64 -11.18
C ARG A 110 -23.19 5.12 -10.74
N LYS A 111 -23.46 3.88 -11.09
CA LYS A 111 -24.65 3.14 -10.64
C LYS A 111 -24.20 1.78 -10.13
N VAL A 112 -24.40 1.56 -8.84
CA VAL A 112 -24.12 0.27 -8.18
C VAL A 112 -25.34 -0.62 -8.31
N THR A 113 -25.11 -1.87 -8.68
CA THR A 113 -26.14 -2.92 -8.80
C THR A 113 -25.60 -4.21 -8.19
N PRO A 114 -26.43 -5.22 -7.89
CA PRO A 114 -25.92 -6.51 -7.45
C PRO A 114 -24.93 -7.18 -8.42
N ASP A 115 -25.03 -6.88 -9.70
CA ASP A 115 -24.19 -7.46 -10.76
C ASP A 115 -22.83 -6.78 -10.89
N GLY A 116 -22.68 -5.53 -10.45
CA GLY A 116 -21.47 -4.73 -10.59
C GLY A 116 -21.77 -3.24 -10.60
N VAL A 117 -20.80 -2.46 -11.12
CA VAL A 117 -20.86 -1.00 -11.16
C VAL A 117 -20.77 -0.50 -12.59
N GLU A 118 -21.80 0.23 -13.02
CA GLU A 118 -21.73 1.03 -14.24
C GLU A 118 -21.14 2.39 -13.92
N PHE A 119 -20.18 2.86 -14.71
CA PHE A 119 -19.53 4.16 -14.49
C PHE A 119 -19.05 4.80 -15.80
N ARG A 120 -18.80 6.11 -15.74
CA ARG A 120 -18.17 6.85 -16.84
C ARG A 120 -16.70 7.12 -16.54
N SER A 121 -15.86 6.82 -17.53
CA SER A 121 -14.42 7.09 -17.49
C SER A 121 -14.15 8.57 -17.25
N HIS A 122 -13.26 8.87 -16.31
CA HIS A 122 -12.81 10.25 -16.06
C HIS A 122 -11.85 10.77 -17.15
N LEU A 123 -11.39 9.90 -18.05
CA LEU A 123 -10.45 10.26 -19.13
C LEU A 123 -11.18 10.81 -20.35
N ASP A 124 -12.25 10.13 -20.77
CA ASP A 124 -12.94 10.41 -22.05
C ASP A 124 -14.46 10.34 -21.96
N GLY A 125 -15.02 10.04 -20.78
CA GLY A 125 -16.46 9.95 -20.56
C GLY A 125 -17.12 8.67 -21.09
N SER A 126 -16.36 7.70 -21.63
CA SER A 126 -16.90 6.42 -22.09
C SER A 126 -17.59 5.66 -20.96
N SER A 127 -18.64 4.89 -21.30
CA SER A 127 -19.38 4.08 -20.33
C SER A 127 -18.75 2.71 -20.20
N HIS A 128 -18.57 2.28 -18.95
CA HIS A 128 -17.98 0.99 -18.59
C HIS A 128 -18.83 0.28 -17.57
N PHE A 129 -18.79 -1.06 -17.58
CA PHE A 129 -19.40 -1.91 -16.56
C PHE A 129 -18.32 -2.79 -15.92
N PHE A 130 -18.18 -2.70 -14.60
CA PHE A 130 -17.21 -3.47 -13.83
C PHE A 130 -17.94 -4.44 -12.90
N SER A 131 -17.90 -5.71 -13.24
CA SER A 131 -18.41 -6.80 -12.37
C SER A 131 -17.28 -7.40 -11.56
N PRO A 132 -17.56 -8.22 -10.53
CA PRO A 132 -16.55 -9.01 -9.83
C PRO A 132 -15.70 -9.86 -10.77
N GLU A 133 -16.32 -10.52 -11.74
CA GLU A 133 -15.63 -11.36 -12.74
C GLU A 133 -14.72 -10.51 -13.62
N HIS A 134 -15.21 -9.36 -14.09
CA HIS A 134 -14.40 -8.48 -14.94
C HIS A 134 -13.21 -7.87 -14.18
N SER A 135 -13.36 -7.53 -12.88
CA SER A 135 -12.24 -7.13 -12.03
C SER A 135 -11.17 -8.23 -11.95
N MET A 136 -11.60 -9.50 -11.78
CA MET A 136 -10.67 -10.64 -11.75
C MET A 136 -9.99 -10.85 -13.10
N GLU A 137 -10.74 -10.80 -14.20
CA GLU A 137 -10.19 -10.89 -15.56
C GLU A 137 -9.10 -9.85 -15.80
N VAL A 138 -9.37 -8.59 -15.45
CA VAL A 138 -8.39 -7.50 -15.57
C VAL A 138 -7.15 -7.77 -14.74
N GLN A 139 -7.29 -8.15 -13.46
CA GLN A 139 -6.15 -8.41 -12.57
C GLN A 139 -5.35 -9.65 -12.99
N ILE A 140 -6.00 -10.70 -13.51
CA ILE A 140 -5.31 -11.86 -14.11
C ILE A 140 -4.52 -11.42 -15.34
N ALA A 141 -5.11 -10.58 -16.20
CA ALA A 141 -4.43 -10.05 -17.38
C ALA A 141 -3.25 -9.14 -17.03
N LEU A 142 -3.33 -8.37 -15.95
CA LEU A 142 -2.21 -7.58 -15.41
C LEU A 142 -1.09 -8.49 -14.88
N GLY A 143 -1.40 -9.62 -14.26
CA GLY A 143 -0.41 -10.59 -13.81
C GLY A 143 0.35 -10.16 -12.56
N ALA A 144 -0.28 -9.47 -11.61
CA ALA A 144 0.31 -9.19 -10.29
C ALA A 144 0.40 -10.46 -9.43
N ASP A 145 1.23 -10.47 -8.39
CA ASP A 145 1.37 -11.63 -7.48
C ASP A 145 0.14 -11.79 -6.58
N VAL A 146 -0.38 -10.65 -6.09
CA VAL A 146 -1.55 -10.60 -5.21
C VAL A 146 -2.64 -9.77 -5.87
N MET A 147 -3.84 -10.29 -5.85
CA MET A 147 -5.08 -9.68 -6.34
C MET A 147 -6.03 -9.41 -5.19
N MET A 148 -6.89 -8.41 -5.32
CA MET A 148 -7.93 -8.09 -4.34
C MET A 148 -9.31 -8.46 -4.88
N ALA A 149 -10.14 -9.11 -4.08
CA ALA A 149 -11.53 -9.34 -4.41
C ALA A 149 -12.27 -8.01 -4.62
N PHE A 150 -13.25 -7.99 -5.55
CA PHE A 150 -14.01 -6.78 -5.82
C PHE A 150 -14.93 -6.45 -4.65
N ASP A 151 -14.94 -5.19 -4.20
CA ASP A 151 -15.64 -4.72 -3.01
C ASP A 151 -16.38 -3.40 -3.24
N GLU A 152 -17.36 -3.11 -2.39
CA GLU A 152 -17.97 -1.81 -2.28
C GLU A 152 -17.45 -1.07 -1.03
N CYS A 153 -16.68 -0.01 -1.24
CA CYS A 153 -16.29 0.91 -0.18
C CYS A 153 -17.40 1.95 0.04
N VAL A 154 -18.02 1.92 1.23
CA VAL A 154 -19.06 2.87 1.58
C VAL A 154 -18.46 4.25 1.93
N GLU A 155 -19.20 5.30 1.63
CA GLU A 155 -18.86 6.67 2.03
C GLU A 155 -18.85 6.84 3.56
N THR A 156 -18.04 7.76 4.08
CA THR A 156 -18.02 8.10 5.51
C THR A 156 -18.43 9.57 5.69
N PRO A 157 -19.38 9.89 6.59
CA PRO A 157 -20.12 8.96 7.46
C PRO A 157 -21.25 8.22 6.71
N ALA A 158 -21.55 6.99 7.14
CA ALA A 158 -22.69 6.22 6.66
C ALA A 158 -23.48 5.65 7.84
N THR A 159 -24.79 5.39 7.66
CA THR A 159 -25.62 4.73 8.67
C THR A 159 -25.27 3.25 8.78
N TRP A 160 -25.64 2.61 9.88
CA TRP A 160 -25.44 1.19 10.10
C TRP A 160 -26.11 0.35 8.99
N GLU A 161 -27.36 0.68 8.62
CA GLU A 161 -28.11 -0.01 7.57
C GLU A 161 -27.42 0.10 6.20
N ARG A 162 -26.98 1.32 5.82
CA ARG A 162 -26.23 1.51 4.55
C ARG A 162 -24.91 0.74 4.54
N THR A 163 -24.22 0.72 5.68
CA THR A 163 -22.95 -0.02 5.83
C THR A 163 -23.18 -1.53 5.76
N ARG A 164 -24.23 -2.06 6.42
CA ARG A 164 -24.62 -3.45 6.37
C ARG A 164 -24.97 -3.88 4.93
N ASP A 165 -25.75 -3.08 4.22
CA ASP A 165 -26.18 -3.42 2.85
C ASP A 165 -24.97 -3.42 1.89
N SER A 166 -24.06 -2.46 2.01
CA SER A 166 -22.77 -2.41 1.30
C SER A 166 -21.88 -3.62 1.62
N MET A 167 -21.77 -3.97 2.89
CA MET A 167 -21.04 -5.16 3.34
C MET A 167 -21.63 -6.45 2.72
N GLY A 168 -22.97 -6.58 2.70
CA GLY A 168 -23.65 -7.72 2.09
C GLY A 168 -23.34 -7.83 0.59
N LEU A 169 -23.30 -6.70 -0.12
CA LEU A 169 -22.90 -6.64 -1.51
C LEU A 169 -21.42 -7.05 -1.72
N THR A 170 -20.54 -6.54 -0.86
CA THR A 170 -19.12 -6.93 -0.86
C THR A 170 -18.94 -8.43 -0.69
N HIS A 171 -19.69 -9.09 0.22
CA HIS A 171 -19.62 -10.54 0.40
C HIS A 171 -20.07 -11.31 -0.84
N ALA A 172 -21.19 -10.87 -1.47
CA ALA A 172 -21.66 -11.48 -2.71
C ALA A 172 -20.62 -11.35 -3.84
N TRP A 173 -20.01 -10.18 -3.96
CA TRP A 173 -18.97 -9.93 -4.94
C TRP A 173 -17.66 -10.68 -4.64
N ALA A 174 -17.28 -10.81 -3.38
CA ALA A 174 -16.12 -11.57 -2.96
C ALA A 174 -16.25 -13.06 -3.33
N ALA A 175 -17.44 -13.65 -3.12
CA ALA A 175 -17.73 -15.03 -3.51
C ALA A 175 -17.61 -15.22 -5.03
N ARG A 176 -18.18 -14.32 -5.84
CA ARG A 176 -18.10 -14.34 -7.31
C ARG A 176 -16.65 -14.12 -7.79
N SER A 177 -15.92 -13.18 -7.18
CA SER A 177 -14.49 -12.96 -7.46
C SER A 177 -13.69 -14.23 -7.25
N LYS A 178 -13.90 -14.91 -6.11
CA LYS A 178 -13.19 -16.16 -5.80
C LYS A 178 -13.56 -17.27 -6.79
N GLN A 179 -14.83 -17.44 -7.11
CA GLN A 179 -15.26 -18.46 -8.08
C GLN A 179 -14.61 -18.25 -9.44
N TYR A 180 -14.59 -17.02 -9.94
CA TYR A 180 -13.94 -16.69 -11.21
C TYR A 180 -12.43 -16.91 -11.15
N PHE A 181 -11.78 -16.43 -10.09
CA PHE A 181 -10.35 -16.61 -9.88
C PHE A 181 -9.94 -18.09 -9.88
N GLU A 182 -10.64 -18.97 -9.15
CA GLU A 182 -10.33 -20.39 -9.09
C GLU A 182 -10.42 -21.07 -10.46
N ALA A 183 -11.35 -20.64 -11.31
CA ALA A 183 -11.50 -21.16 -12.67
C ALA A 183 -10.39 -20.70 -13.63
N HIS A 184 -9.80 -19.49 -13.42
CA HIS A 184 -8.94 -18.83 -14.40
C HIS A 184 -7.52 -18.53 -13.88
N LYS A 185 -7.16 -18.88 -12.64
CA LYS A 185 -5.88 -18.54 -11.98
C LYS A 185 -4.62 -19.03 -12.70
N ASN A 186 -4.76 -19.92 -13.68
CA ASN A 186 -3.65 -20.42 -14.50
C ASN A 186 -3.43 -19.61 -15.79
N GLU A 187 -4.29 -18.62 -16.09
CA GLU A 187 -4.26 -17.81 -17.30
C GLU A 187 -3.36 -16.58 -17.18
N VAL A 188 -2.42 -16.59 -16.25
CA VAL A 188 -1.50 -15.47 -15.99
C VAL A 188 -0.52 -15.25 -17.16
N PRO A 189 -0.24 -14.00 -17.56
CA PRO A 189 0.57 -13.70 -18.74
C PRO A 189 1.99 -14.26 -18.69
N TRP A 190 2.61 -14.29 -17.51
CA TRP A 190 3.98 -14.78 -17.31
C TRP A 190 4.09 -16.31 -17.34
N ALA A 191 2.96 -17.05 -17.37
CA ALA A 191 2.92 -18.50 -17.53
C ALA A 191 2.69 -18.94 -18.99
N SER A 192 2.35 -18.03 -19.92
CA SER A 192 2.00 -18.34 -21.30
C SER A 192 3.21 -18.39 -22.25
N GLU A 193 3.19 -19.30 -23.24
CA GLU A 193 4.24 -19.47 -24.27
C GLU A 193 4.25 -18.37 -25.34
N GLN A 194 3.22 -17.52 -25.41
CA GLN A 194 2.98 -16.59 -26.53
C GLN A 194 3.78 -15.29 -26.48
N VAL A 195 4.66 -15.13 -25.50
CA VAL A 195 5.53 -13.95 -25.46
C VAL A 195 6.73 -14.19 -26.38
N GLY A 196 6.63 -13.69 -27.60
CA GLY A 196 7.58 -13.94 -28.69
C GLY A 196 9.04 -13.68 -28.32
N GLU A 197 9.94 -14.47 -28.95
CA GLU A 197 11.40 -14.48 -28.79
C GLU A 197 12.10 -13.13 -29.02
N SER A 198 11.45 -12.16 -29.66
CA SER A 198 12.08 -10.89 -30.06
C SER A 198 12.47 -9.95 -28.90
N ALA A 199 12.01 -10.18 -27.68
CA ALA A 199 12.38 -9.38 -26.52
C ALA A 199 13.46 -10.03 -25.64
N SER A 200 13.82 -11.30 -25.87
CA SER A 200 14.83 -12.04 -25.10
C SER A 200 16.27 -11.71 -25.49
N GLN A 201 16.50 -11.06 -26.64
CA GLN A 201 17.84 -10.75 -27.14
C GLN A 201 18.52 -9.53 -26.50
N ARG A 202 17.88 -8.80 -25.59
CA ARG A 202 18.50 -7.63 -24.93
C ARG A 202 18.93 -7.86 -23.48
N VAL A 203 18.74 -9.05 -22.94
CA VAL A 203 19.28 -9.43 -21.63
C VAL A 203 20.29 -10.55 -21.86
N SER A 204 21.49 -10.17 -22.24
CA SER A 204 22.66 -11.04 -22.18
C SER A 204 23.01 -11.24 -20.71
N ASP A 205 22.76 -12.37 -20.18
CA ASP A 205 23.53 -13.27 -19.34
C ASP A 205 22.63 -14.16 -18.47
N GLY A 206 22.68 -15.47 -18.74
CA GLY A 206 22.51 -16.51 -17.73
C GLY A 206 21.10 -16.84 -17.25
N SER A 207 20.02 -16.39 -17.84
CA SER A 207 18.68 -16.79 -17.42
C SER A 207 18.28 -18.12 -18.07
N LEU A 208 18.23 -19.19 -17.29
CA LEU A 208 17.32 -20.32 -17.51
C LEU A 208 15.97 -19.77 -17.94
N SER A 209 15.35 -20.36 -18.97
CA SER A 209 14.09 -19.88 -19.53
C SER A 209 13.13 -19.45 -18.42
N ASN A 210 12.57 -18.25 -18.46
CA ASN A 210 11.65 -17.69 -17.45
C ASN A 210 10.52 -18.65 -17.07
N ARG A 211 10.17 -19.59 -17.94
CA ARG A 211 9.18 -20.65 -17.75
C ARG A 211 9.45 -21.52 -16.50
N ALA A 212 10.69 -22.03 -16.32
CA ALA A 212 11.03 -22.90 -15.19
C ALA A 212 10.90 -22.16 -13.83
N LYS A 213 11.09 -20.83 -13.83
CA LYS A 213 10.97 -20.00 -12.63
C LYS A 213 9.52 -19.88 -12.11
N PHE A 214 8.54 -19.95 -13.01
CA PHE A 214 7.11 -19.72 -12.69
C PHE A 214 6.24 -20.97 -12.82
N GLU A 215 6.83 -22.12 -13.18
CA GLU A 215 6.09 -23.38 -13.32
C GLU A 215 5.36 -23.75 -12.01
N GLY A 216 4.04 -24.00 -12.12
CA GLY A 216 3.17 -24.32 -10.99
C GLY A 216 2.90 -23.16 -10.02
N LYS A 217 3.35 -21.93 -10.32
CA LYS A 217 3.01 -20.74 -9.55
C LYS A 217 1.76 -20.07 -10.09
N THR A 218 0.96 -19.53 -9.19
CA THR A 218 -0.29 -18.80 -9.50
C THR A 218 -0.31 -17.51 -8.70
N GLN A 219 -1.16 -16.58 -9.10
CA GLN A 219 -1.51 -15.41 -8.29
C GLN A 219 -2.20 -15.85 -6.99
N SER A 220 -2.33 -14.93 -6.05
CA SER A 220 -3.07 -15.11 -4.79
C SER A 220 -4.20 -14.12 -4.71
N LEU A 221 -5.30 -14.49 -4.07
CA LEU A 221 -6.48 -13.64 -3.94
C LEU A 221 -6.76 -13.31 -2.47
N PHE A 222 -6.89 -12.02 -2.15
CA PHE A 222 -7.21 -11.52 -0.82
C PHE A 222 -8.66 -11.04 -0.75
N GLY A 223 -9.34 -11.36 0.36
CA GLY A 223 -10.65 -10.81 0.70
C GLY A 223 -10.51 -9.46 1.40
N ILE A 224 -11.52 -8.58 1.28
CA ILE A 224 -11.53 -7.25 1.89
C ILE A 224 -12.63 -7.16 2.94
N VAL A 225 -12.25 -7.05 4.21
CA VAL A 225 -13.17 -6.83 5.32
C VAL A 225 -13.69 -5.40 5.26
N GLN A 226 -15.00 -5.26 5.09
CA GLN A 226 -15.73 -4.00 5.17
C GLN A 226 -16.54 -3.94 6.47
N GLY A 227 -17.39 -2.94 6.67
CA GLY A 227 -18.23 -2.78 7.88
C GLY A 227 -18.13 -1.38 8.50
N GLY A 228 -17.49 -0.43 7.80
CA GLY A 228 -17.38 0.97 8.24
C GLY A 228 -16.79 1.11 9.64
N MET A 229 -17.41 1.97 10.46
CA MET A 229 -17.02 2.21 11.86
C MET A 229 -17.88 1.40 12.85
N TYR A 230 -18.41 0.25 12.42
CA TYR A 230 -19.27 -0.61 13.23
C TYR A 230 -18.57 -1.94 13.54
N PRO A 231 -18.14 -2.18 14.81
CA PRO A 231 -17.39 -3.36 15.21
C PRO A 231 -18.13 -4.69 14.97
N ASP A 232 -19.45 -4.69 15.13
CA ASP A 232 -20.32 -5.86 14.87
C ASP A 232 -20.33 -6.23 13.40
N LEU A 233 -20.48 -5.24 12.50
CA LEU A 233 -20.42 -5.48 11.06
C LEU A 233 -19.03 -5.93 10.60
N ARG A 234 -17.96 -5.35 11.15
CA ARG A 234 -16.59 -5.80 10.85
C ARG A 234 -16.33 -7.25 11.27
N ARG A 235 -16.89 -7.64 12.43
CA ARG A 235 -16.84 -9.02 12.90
C ARG A 235 -17.55 -9.94 11.91
N GLU A 236 -18.82 -9.65 11.58
CA GLU A 236 -19.56 -10.43 10.61
C GLU A 236 -18.84 -10.52 9.26
N SER A 237 -18.29 -9.40 8.79
CA SER A 237 -17.54 -9.37 7.53
C SER A 237 -16.30 -10.27 7.56
N ALA A 238 -15.51 -10.19 8.63
CA ALA A 238 -14.32 -11.00 8.77
C ALA A 238 -14.66 -12.50 8.83
N GLU A 239 -15.64 -12.89 9.65
CA GLU A 239 -16.08 -14.28 9.81
C GLU A 239 -16.55 -14.87 8.47
N ARG A 240 -17.39 -14.16 7.70
CA ARG A 240 -17.86 -14.61 6.37
C ARG A 240 -16.73 -14.74 5.35
N LEU A 241 -15.77 -13.82 5.35
CA LEU A 241 -14.63 -13.93 4.43
C LEU A 241 -13.68 -15.06 4.82
N ILE A 242 -13.52 -15.35 6.12
CA ILE A 242 -12.75 -16.49 6.61
C ILE A 242 -13.39 -17.82 6.14
N GLU A 243 -14.73 -17.94 6.20
CA GLU A 243 -15.46 -19.10 5.67
C GLU A 243 -15.22 -19.30 4.16
N MET A 244 -14.98 -18.24 3.41
CA MET A 244 -14.63 -18.30 1.99
C MET A 244 -13.16 -18.73 1.75
N ASP A 245 -12.30 -18.77 2.76
CA ASP A 245 -10.89 -19.22 2.71
C ASP A 245 -10.03 -18.51 1.66
N PHE A 246 -9.84 -17.19 1.80
CA PHE A 246 -8.91 -16.42 0.98
C PHE A 246 -7.45 -16.66 1.38
N ASP A 247 -6.50 -16.40 0.45
CA ASP A 247 -5.07 -16.52 0.71
C ASP A 247 -4.55 -15.49 1.75
N GLY A 248 -5.26 -14.37 1.91
CA GLY A 248 -5.01 -13.32 2.88
C GLY A 248 -6.21 -12.39 3.03
N TYR A 249 -6.14 -11.49 4.01
CA TYR A 249 -7.27 -10.62 4.37
C TYR A 249 -6.82 -9.17 4.49
N ALA A 250 -7.55 -8.28 3.79
CA ALA A 250 -7.37 -6.85 3.91
C ALA A 250 -8.45 -6.23 4.81
N ILE A 251 -8.09 -5.17 5.51
CA ILE A 251 -8.97 -4.32 6.30
C ILE A 251 -9.20 -3.05 5.47
N GLY A 252 -10.36 -2.97 4.83
CA GLY A 252 -10.76 -1.86 3.98
C GLY A 252 -11.72 -0.90 4.64
N GLY A 253 -12.11 0.18 3.93
CA GLY A 253 -13.09 1.16 4.39
C GLY A 253 -12.63 1.98 5.60
N LEU A 254 -11.33 2.20 5.76
CA LEU A 254 -10.69 3.03 6.78
C LEU A 254 -9.85 4.13 6.12
N ALA A 255 -9.43 5.13 6.89
CA ALA A 255 -8.70 6.33 6.44
C ALA A 255 -9.47 7.12 5.35
N VAL A 256 -10.80 7.18 5.48
CA VAL A 256 -11.72 7.86 4.56
C VAL A 256 -12.38 9.10 5.19
N GLY A 257 -11.86 9.59 6.32
CA GLY A 257 -12.31 10.82 6.98
C GLY A 257 -12.66 10.68 8.46
N GLU A 258 -12.60 9.47 9.02
CA GLU A 258 -12.79 9.21 10.45
C GLU A 258 -11.57 9.66 11.27
N PRO A 259 -11.75 9.92 12.59
CA PRO A 259 -10.66 10.20 13.52
C PRO A 259 -9.65 9.02 13.60
N PRO A 260 -8.33 9.30 13.79
CA PRO A 260 -7.31 8.26 13.84
C PRO A 260 -7.52 7.19 14.92
N GLU A 261 -8.05 7.57 16.07
CA GLU A 261 -8.38 6.67 17.17
C GLU A 261 -9.47 5.66 16.79
N VAL A 262 -10.45 6.08 16.00
CA VAL A 262 -11.50 5.20 15.46
C VAL A 262 -10.89 4.21 14.45
N THR A 263 -10.04 4.70 13.54
CA THR A 263 -9.29 3.83 12.62
C THR A 263 -8.52 2.77 13.40
N ARG A 264 -7.78 3.17 14.43
CA ARG A 264 -6.98 2.28 15.29
C ARG A 264 -7.85 1.23 15.98
N GLU A 265 -8.98 1.64 16.56
CA GLU A 265 -9.92 0.72 17.22
C GLU A 265 -10.46 -0.31 16.22
N MET A 266 -10.91 0.11 15.04
CA MET A 266 -11.44 -0.80 14.01
C MET A 266 -10.39 -1.80 13.52
N ILE A 267 -9.14 -1.37 13.37
CA ILE A 267 -8.01 -2.27 13.06
C ILE A 267 -7.85 -3.31 14.18
N ALA A 268 -7.75 -2.87 15.45
CA ALA A 268 -7.57 -3.76 16.60
C ALA A 268 -8.68 -4.82 16.66
N ARG A 269 -9.96 -4.39 16.60
CA ARG A 269 -11.13 -5.28 16.63
C ARG A 269 -11.12 -6.29 15.47
N THR A 270 -10.70 -5.88 14.29
CA THR A 270 -10.64 -6.78 13.13
C THR A 270 -9.49 -7.78 13.25
N LEU A 271 -8.33 -7.35 13.76
CA LEU A 271 -7.17 -8.22 13.97
C LEU A 271 -7.42 -9.33 15.00
N GLU A 272 -8.32 -9.13 15.98
CA GLU A 272 -8.72 -10.16 16.94
C GLU A 272 -9.39 -11.38 16.27
N ILE A 273 -10.02 -11.17 15.11
CA ILE A 273 -10.82 -12.17 14.40
C ILE A 273 -10.00 -12.83 13.28
N LEU A 274 -9.20 -12.05 12.56
CA LEU A 274 -8.46 -12.53 11.40
C LEU A 274 -7.47 -13.65 11.75
N PRO A 275 -7.34 -14.70 10.92
CA PRO A 275 -6.44 -15.82 11.13
C PRO A 275 -4.99 -15.36 11.33
N ARG A 276 -4.26 -16.04 12.23
CA ARG A 276 -2.86 -15.72 12.52
C ARG A 276 -1.91 -16.28 11.48
N ASP A 277 -2.28 -17.30 10.77
CA ASP A 277 -1.51 -17.97 9.73
C ASP A 277 -1.72 -17.39 8.32
N ARG A 278 -2.50 -16.31 8.21
CA ARG A 278 -2.76 -15.59 6.96
C ARG A 278 -2.21 -14.17 7.03
N PRO A 279 -1.75 -13.59 5.89
CA PRO A 279 -1.35 -12.19 5.82
C PRO A 279 -2.51 -11.24 6.11
N ARG A 280 -2.22 -10.15 6.83
CA ARG A 280 -3.16 -9.10 7.24
C ARG A 280 -2.72 -7.77 6.67
N TYR A 281 -3.57 -7.19 5.85
CA TYR A 281 -3.27 -5.99 5.09
C TYR A 281 -4.21 -4.85 5.51
N VAL A 282 -3.69 -3.70 5.92
CA VAL A 282 -4.50 -2.47 6.13
C VAL A 282 -4.31 -1.55 4.95
N MET A 283 -5.42 -1.25 4.25
CA MET A 283 -5.42 -0.53 2.97
C MET A 283 -5.40 0.99 3.16
N GLY A 284 -4.59 1.67 2.34
CA GLY A 284 -4.62 3.13 2.18
C GLY A 284 -4.11 3.95 3.36
N VAL A 285 -3.47 3.35 4.34
CA VAL A 285 -2.92 4.01 5.52
C VAL A 285 -1.41 4.20 5.38
N GLY A 286 -0.81 5.22 5.88
CA GLY A 286 -1.19 6.44 6.56
C GLY A 286 0.07 7.26 6.79
N TYR A 287 0.09 8.01 7.88
CA TYR A 287 1.29 8.73 8.30
C TYR A 287 2.38 7.78 8.86
N PRO A 288 3.65 8.24 8.92
CA PRO A 288 4.77 7.42 9.40
C PRO A 288 4.53 6.74 10.76
N ASP A 289 3.97 7.46 11.71
CA ASP A 289 3.69 6.93 13.06
C ASP A 289 2.59 5.87 13.04
N GLN A 290 1.54 6.07 12.25
CA GLN A 290 0.45 5.12 12.08
C GLN A 290 0.94 3.78 11.51
N ILE A 291 1.78 3.80 10.46
CA ILE A 291 2.28 2.54 9.89
C ILE A 291 3.16 1.78 10.88
N ALA A 292 3.94 2.49 11.71
CA ALA A 292 4.75 1.87 12.76
C ALA A 292 3.86 1.25 13.86
N GLU A 293 2.82 1.97 14.30
CA GLU A 293 1.87 1.50 15.28
C GLU A 293 1.11 0.26 14.80
N TYR A 294 0.50 0.32 13.61
CA TYR A 294 -0.28 -0.80 13.07
C TYR A 294 0.57 -2.06 12.84
N ALA A 295 1.83 -1.89 12.44
CA ALA A 295 2.76 -3.01 12.35
C ALA A 295 3.01 -3.66 13.72
N ARG A 296 3.13 -2.87 14.80
CA ARG A 296 3.26 -3.39 16.18
C ARG A 296 1.98 -4.04 16.69
N MET A 297 0.81 -3.71 16.15
CA MET A 297 -0.48 -4.35 16.44
C MET A 297 -0.67 -5.69 15.72
N GLY A 298 0.18 -6.03 14.75
CA GLY A 298 0.13 -7.30 13.99
C GLY A 298 -0.38 -7.19 12.56
N VAL A 299 -0.33 -5.99 11.98
CA VAL A 299 -0.53 -5.76 10.54
C VAL A 299 0.75 -6.12 9.79
N ASP A 300 0.64 -6.91 8.73
CA ASP A 300 1.78 -7.38 7.92
C ASP A 300 2.06 -6.49 6.72
N MET A 301 1.03 -5.89 6.13
CA MET A 301 1.08 -5.18 4.86
C MET A 301 0.34 -3.85 4.96
N MET A 302 0.92 -2.80 4.39
CA MET A 302 0.29 -1.48 4.31
C MET A 302 0.71 -0.78 3.03
N ASP A 303 -0.16 0.07 2.49
CA ASP A 303 0.13 0.96 1.36
C ASP A 303 -0.39 2.36 1.64
N CYS A 304 0.20 3.36 0.99
CA CYS A 304 -0.38 4.70 0.95
C CYS A 304 0.25 5.52 -0.19
N VAL A 305 -0.53 6.40 -0.79
CA VAL A 305 -0.04 7.41 -1.76
C VAL A 305 0.70 8.57 -1.07
N LEU A 306 0.58 8.68 0.25
CA LEU A 306 1.04 9.84 1.01
C LEU A 306 2.53 10.17 0.81
N PRO A 307 3.49 9.23 0.85
CA PRO A 307 4.90 9.57 0.70
C PRO A 307 5.19 10.36 -0.56
N THR A 308 4.74 9.87 -1.72
CA THR A 308 4.97 10.52 -3.01
C THR A 308 4.04 11.71 -3.24
N ARG A 309 2.80 11.67 -2.74
CA ARG A 309 1.86 12.78 -2.85
C ARG A 309 2.34 13.97 -2.02
N ALA A 310 2.69 13.77 -0.76
CA ALA A 310 3.23 14.79 0.13
C ALA A 310 4.51 15.43 -0.45
N ALA A 311 5.45 14.62 -0.91
CA ALA A 311 6.70 15.04 -1.53
C ALA A 311 6.50 16.01 -2.70
N ARG A 312 5.58 15.68 -3.61
CA ARG A 312 5.25 16.53 -4.76
C ARG A 312 4.57 17.86 -4.37
N HIS A 313 4.02 17.94 -3.15
CA HIS A 313 3.46 19.16 -2.58
C HIS A 313 4.41 19.89 -1.63
N GLY A 314 5.64 19.39 -1.48
CA GLY A 314 6.69 20.01 -0.68
C GLY A 314 6.66 19.62 0.81
N LEU A 315 5.87 18.62 1.19
CA LEU A 315 5.85 18.07 2.54
C LEU A 315 6.77 16.84 2.61
N LEU A 316 7.76 16.92 3.50
CA LEU A 316 8.77 15.89 3.74
C LEU A 316 8.65 15.36 5.17
N PHE A 317 9.10 14.13 5.38
CA PHE A 317 9.15 13.50 6.68
C PHE A 317 10.61 13.34 7.13
N ARG A 318 10.90 13.59 8.38
CA ARG A 318 12.24 13.39 8.97
C ARG A 318 12.14 12.91 10.41
N SER A 319 13.22 12.37 10.89
CA SER A 319 13.35 12.03 12.32
C SER A 319 13.39 13.29 13.18
N ALA A 320 12.87 13.22 14.41
CA ALA A 320 13.01 14.29 15.38
C ALA A 320 14.47 14.40 15.85
N GLU A 321 15.02 15.61 15.89
CA GLU A 321 16.33 15.89 16.52
C GLU A 321 16.19 15.78 18.05
N PRO A 322 17.29 15.50 18.81
CA PRO A 322 17.20 15.28 20.26
C PRO A 322 16.48 16.39 21.03
N GLY A 323 16.74 17.65 20.71
CA GLY A 323 16.09 18.80 21.35
C GLY A 323 14.59 18.95 20.98
N GLU A 324 14.21 18.54 19.76
CA GLU A 324 12.81 18.55 19.34
C GLU A 324 12.02 17.42 20.02
N ARG A 325 12.66 16.27 20.26
CA ARG A 325 12.04 15.17 21.03
C ARG A 325 11.68 15.62 22.43
N GLN A 326 12.64 16.20 23.13
CA GLN A 326 12.41 16.69 24.50
C GLN A 326 11.30 17.73 24.56
N ALA A 327 11.30 18.70 23.62
CA ALA A 327 10.25 19.71 23.54
C ALA A 327 8.87 19.13 23.23
N MET A 328 8.80 18.00 22.48
CA MET A 328 7.55 17.30 22.20
C MET A 328 7.08 16.51 23.43
N GLU A 329 7.98 15.84 24.14
CA GLU A 329 7.69 15.12 25.39
C GLU A 329 7.20 16.07 26.48
N ASP A 330 7.89 17.20 26.66
CA ASP A 330 7.51 18.23 27.65
C ASP A 330 6.13 18.83 27.33
N ALA A 331 5.82 19.07 26.04
CA ALA A 331 4.54 19.61 25.61
C ALA A 331 3.37 18.60 25.75
N ILE A 332 3.61 17.29 25.66
CA ILE A 332 2.59 16.25 25.95
C ILE A 332 2.26 16.24 27.45
N GLY A 333 3.24 16.49 28.31
CA GLY A 333 3.04 16.60 29.78
C GLY A 333 2.21 17.82 30.21
N GLU A 334 2.21 18.90 29.43
CA GLU A 334 1.50 20.15 29.75
C GLU A 334 0.06 20.23 29.20
N GLU A 335 -0.30 19.45 28.17
CA GLU A 335 -1.60 19.53 27.45
C GLU A 335 -2.77 18.77 28.13
N GLN A 336 -2.70 18.40 29.40
CA GLN A 336 -3.90 17.99 30.15
C GLN A 336 -4.87 19.16 30.47
N SER A 337 -4.61 20.36 29.96
CA SER A 337 -5.50 21.52 30.11
C SER A 337 -5.54 22.41 28.86
N GLY A 338 -6.55 22.23 28.02
CA GLY A 338 -7.15 23.32 27.23
C GLY A 338 -6.76 23.47 25.75
N GLU A 339 -7.76 23.28 24.94
CA GLU A 339 -8.05 23.85 23.60
C GLU A 339 -7.17 23.51 22.40
N GLU A 340 -7.86 22.96 21.41
CA GLU A 340 -7.43 22.56 20.08
C GLU A 340 -6.72 23.68 19.27
N ARG A 341 -5.55 23.37 18.74
CA ARG A 341 -5.06 23.95 17.49
C ARG A 341 -5.01 22.88 16.40
N LEU A 342 -6.05 22.86 15.58
CA LEU A 342 -6.11 22.10 14.35
C LEU A 342 -4.98 22.50 13.39
N GLY A 343 -4.07 21.57 13.06
CA GLY A 343 -3.25 21.71 11.86
C GLY A 343 -1.85 21.10 11.86
N GLU A 344 -1.18 20.86 12.95
CA GLU A 344 0.25 20.49 12.94
C GLU A 344 0.67 19.31 13.84
N ARG A 345 -0.21 18.76 14.67
CA ARG A 345 0.12 17.63 15.55
C ARG A 345 -0.83 16.46 15.37
N TRP A 346 -0.27 15.32 15.16
CA TRP A 346 -0.92 14.05 15.42
C TRP A 346 -0.27 13.45 16.67
N THR A 347 -1.00 13.39 17.77
CA THR A 347 -0.60 12.73 19.00
C THR A 347 -1.27 11.36 19.02
N GLY A 348 -0.55 10.31 18.59
CA GLY A 348 -0.97 8.94 18.89
C GLY A 348 -0.78 8.70 20.39
N ASP A 349 -1.82 8.20 21.03
CA ASP A 349 -1.77 7.69 22.40
C ASP A 349 -0.89 6.44 22.44
N SER A 350 0.39 6.61 22.58
CA SER A 350 1.31 5.55 22.99
C SER A 350 2.52 6.22 23.65
N ASP A 351 3.05 5.62 24.69
CA ASP A 351 4.32 5.98 25.36
C ASP A 351 5.54 5.99 24.39
N ALA A 352 5.31 5.90 23.10
CA ALA A 352 6.33 5.96 22.07
C ALA A 352 6.41 7.38 21.51
N THR A 353 7.52 8.05 21.73
CA THR A 353 7.91 9.34 21.15
C THR A 353 7.58 9.43 19.66
N PRO A 354 6.94 10.52 19.18
CA PRO A 354 6.67 10.72 17.76
C PRO A 354 7.93 10.49 16.93
N SER A 355 7.89 9.53 16.01
CA SER A 355 9.08 9.14 15.25
C SER A 355 9.32 10.05 14.05
N ALA A 356 8.32 10.85 13.64
CA ALA A 356 8.37 11.63 12.42
C ALA A 356 7.94 13.09 12.59
N ILE A 357 8.79 13.99 12.11
CA ILE A 357 8.51 15.43 11.98
C ILE A 357 8.09 15.74 10.55
N ARG A 358 7.05 16.57 10.40
CA ARG A 358 6.60 17.11 9.11
C ARG A 358 7.37 18.38 8.78
N MET A 359 8.06 18.40 7.65
CA MET A 359 8.84 19.53 7.18
C MET A 359 8.27 20.06 5.86
N ASN A 360 7.83 21.31 5.82
CA ASN A 360 7.39 21.94 4.58
C ASN A 360 8.56 22.68 3.94
N ILE A 361 9.12 22.12 2.85
CA ILE A 361 10.32 22.65 2.18
C ILE A 361 10.14 24.08 1.61
N LYS A 362 8.90 24.57 1.49
CA LYS A 362 8.60 25.92 1.00
C LYS A 362 9.02 27.03 1.98
N ARG A 363 9.13 26.72 3.27
CA ARG A 363 9.43 27.72 4.32
C ARG A 363 10.71 28.46 4.00
N VAL A 364 10.73 29.76 4.29
CA VAL A 364 11.86 30.65 3.99
C VAL A 364 13.11 30.30 4.79
N GLU A 365 12.94 29.73 5.98
CA GLU A 365 14.04 29.28 6.84
C GLU A 365 14.97 28.26 6.18
N TYR A 366 14.50 27.54 5.15
CA TYR A 366 15.32 26.59 4.40
C TYR A 366 16.03 27.21 3.18
N ALA A 367 15.92 28.51 2.95
CA ALA A 367 16.51 29.16 1.78
C ALA A 367 18.05 29.06 1.75
N GLU A 368 18.66 29.07 2.93
CA GLU A 368 20.14 29.01 3.11
C GLU A 368 20.56 27.81 3.96
N ASP A 369 19.63 26.88 4.27
CA ASP A 369 19.90 25.72 5.11
C ASP A 369 20.69 24.65 4.35
N GLN A 370 21.97 24.50 4.73
CA GLN A 370 22.91 23.57 4.11
C GLN A 370 22.79 22.12 4.64
N ARG A 371 21.95 21.88 5.66
CA ARG A 371 21.72 20.54 6.20
C ARG A 371 20.93 19.67 5.21
N PRO A 372 21.07 18.34 5.27
CA PRO A 372 20.17 17.40 4.56
C PRO A 372 18.75 17.50 5.13
N ILE A 373 17.77 16.88 4.46
CA ILE A 373 16.39 16.78 4.98
C ILE A 373 16.41 16.18 6.38
N ASP A 374 17.06 15.03 6.52
CA ASP A 374 17.23 14.31 7.78
C ASP A 374 18.71 13.92 7.94
N PRO A 375 19.41 14.45 8.97
CA PRO A 375 20.83 14.13 9.22
C PRO A 375 21.07 12.64 9.53
N THR A 376 20.06 11.92 10.00
CA THR A 376 20.17 10.48 10.33
C THR A 376 19.83 9.57 9.17
N CYS A 377 19.26 10.12 8.10
CA CYS A 377 18.80 9.34 6.94
C CYS A 377 19.96 9.07 5.97
N ALA A 378 20.14 7.79 5.63
CA ALA A 378 21.19 7.35 4.70
C ALA A 378 20.74 7.27 3.23
N CYS A 379 19.58 7.81 2.87
CA CYS A 379 19.09 7.77 1.48
C CYS A 379 19.98 8.60 0.54
N PRO A 380 19.97 8.33 -0.77
CA PRO A 380 20.80 9.05 -1.75
C PRO A 380 20.59 10.56 -1.74
N VAL A 381 19.38 11.02 -1.38
CA VAL A 381 19.04 12.44 -1.33
C VAL A 381 19.71 13.12 -0.14
N CYS A 382 19.56 12.58 1.06
CA CYS A 382 20.16 13.15 2.27
C CYS A 382 21.69 13.12 2.25
N ARG A 383 22.29 12.12 1.58
CA ARG A 383 23.77 12.09 1.42
C ARG A 383 24.33 13.16 0.49
N ARG A 384 23.52 13.78 -0.35
CA ARG A 384 24.02 14.59 -1.46
C ARG A 384 23.45 16.01 -1.51
N TYR A 385 22.20 16.22 -1.10
CA TYR A 385 21.49 17.47 -1.34
C TYR A 385 21.12 18.18 -0.04
N THR A 386 21.20 19.51 -0.08
CA THR A 386 20.82 20.39 1.02
C THR A 386 19.34 20.77 0.96
N ARG A 387 18.76 21.15 2.08
CA ARG A 387 17.40 21.72 2.16
C ARG A 387 17.28 22.95 1.26
N ALA A 388 18.29 23.81 1.22
CA ALA A 388 18.32 24.99 0.36
C ALA A 388 18.18 24.63 -1.11
N TYR A 389 18.93 23.63 -1.60
CA TYR A 389 18.83 23.18 -2.99
C TYR A 389 17.48 22.56 -3.31
N LEU A 390 16.95 21.69 -2.45
CA LEU A 390 15.63 21.05 -2.62
C LEU A 390 14.52 22.09 -2.61
N ARG A 391 14.61 23.11 -1.74
CA ARG A 391 13.71 24.26 -1.75
C ARG A 391 13.78 25.02 -3.07
N HIS A 392 15.00 25.32 -3.56
CA HIS A 392 15.18 25.97 -4.85
C HIS A 392 14.49 25.20 -5.98
N LEU A 393 14.73 23.90 -6.11
CA LEU A 393 14.09 23.06 -7.12
C LEU A 393 12.55 23.09 -7.01
N PHE A 394 12.03 23.02 -5.78
CA PHE A 394 10.61 23.06 -5.54
C PHE A 394 10.00 24.41 -5.96
N MET A 395 10.62 25.53 -5.57
CA MET A 395 10.16 26.88 -5.90
C MET A 395 10.27 27.19 -7.40
N ALA A 396 11.31 26.67 -8.05
CA ALA A 396 11.51 26.75 -9.49
C ALA A 396 10.59 25.79 -10.29
N ARG A 397 9.82 24.91 -9.60
CA ARG A 397 8.96 23.87 -10.19
C ARG A 397 9.73 22.88 -11.09
N GLU A 398 11.00 22.64 -10.74
CA GLU A 398 11.82 21.66 -11.45
C GLU A 398 11.33 20.23 -11.16
N PRO A 399 11.10 19.38 -12.19
CA PRO A 399 10.66 17.99 -11.99
C PRO A 399 11.58 17.18 -11.07
N LEU A 400 12.89 17.47 -11.11
CA LEU A 400 13.88 16.84 -10.23
C LEU A 400 13.55 17.05 -8.75
N GLY A 401 12.97 18.17 -8.35
CA GLY A 401 12.53 18.43 -6.98
C GLY A 401 11.48 17.42 -6.51
N ALA A 402 10.49 17.13 -7.35
CA ALA A 402 9.47 16.11 -7.05
C ALA A 402 10.08 14.70 -6.95
N THR A 403 11.04 14.38 -7.82
CA THR A 403 11.77 13.10 -7.81
C THR A 403 12.55 12.91 -6.52
N LEU A 404 13.42 13.86 -6.19
CA LEU A 404 14.27 13.78 -5.00
C LEU A 404 13.46 13.72 -3.70
N ASN A 405 12.46 14.58 -3.59
CA ASN A 405 11.56 14.58 -2.44
C ASN A 405 10.80 13.25 -2.28
N SER A 406 10.34 12.65 -3.40
CA SER A 406 9.66 11.35 -3.38
C SER A 406 10.59 10.22 -2.97
N ILE A 407 11.82 10.21 -3.48
CA ILE A 407 12.86 9.24 -3.08
C ILE A 407 13.11 9.32 -1.57
N HIS A 408 13.28 10.53 -1.02
CA HIS A 408 13.51 10.68 0.41
C HIS A 408 12.32 10.18 1.25
N ASN A 409 11.09 10.61 0.94
CA ASN A 409 9.91 10.19 1.71
C ASN A 409 9.69 8.67 1.64
N LEU A 410 9.92 8.05 0.48
CA LEU A 410 9.82 6.59 0.35
C LEU A 410 10.90 5.89 1.17
N ALA A 411 12.15 6.34 1.10
CA ALA A 411 13.23 5.80 1.93
C ALA A 411 12.87 5.86 3.42
N PHE A 412 12.31 7.00 3.87
CA PHE A 412 11.88 7.18 5.24
C PHE A 412 10.84 6.16 5.68
N TYR A 413 9.82 5.90 4.84
CA TYR A 413 8.78 4.89 5.11
C TYR A 413 9.33 3.46 5.15
N LEU A 414 10.19 3.10 4.21
CA LEU A 414 10.82 1.77 4.17
C LEU A 414 11.74 1.55 5.40
N ASP A 415 12.50 2.58 5.81
CA ASP A 415 13.36 2.51 6.98
C ASP A 415 12.58 2.40 8.30
N ILE A 416 11.36 2.97 8.38
CA ILE A 416 10.45 2.74 9.52
C ILE A 416 10.09 1.26 9.61
N MET A 417 9.67 0.63 8.52
CA MET A 417 9.31 -0.79 8.52
C MET A 417 10.50 -1.66 8.90
N LYS A 418 11.69 -1.33 8.43
CA LYS A 418 12.91 -2.03 8.82
C LYS A 418 13.20 -1.92 10.33
N ARG A 419 13.04 -0.72 10.91
CA ARG A 419 13.20 -0.52 12.36
C ARG A 419 12.19 -1.34 13.16
N VAL A 420 10.91 -1.29 12.78
CA VAL A 420 9.86 -2.09 13.43
C VAL A 420 10.17 -3.58 13.35
N ARG A 421 10.61 -4.08 12.20
CA ARG A 421 11.05 -5.50 12.09
C ARG A 421 12.21 -5.82 13.05
N GLY A 422 13.14 -4.89 13.23
CA GLY A 422 14.25 -5.03 14.20
C GLY A 422 13.77 -5.12 15.66
N GLU A 423 12.85 -4.23 16.05
CA GLU A 423 12.21 -4.21 17.37
C GLU A 423 11.47 -5.52 17.69
N LEU A 424 10.73 -6.05 16.71
CA LEU A 424 9.98 -7.31 16.85
C LEU A 424 10.87 -8.54 17.01
N VAL A 425 12.14 -8.51 16.55
CA VAL A 425 13.13 -9.56 16.85
C VAL A 425 13.57 -9.46 18.30
N ALA A 426 13.94 -8.28 18.76
CA ALA A 426 14.44 -8.08 20.11
C ALA A 426 13.39 -8.47 21.17
N ALA A 427 12.12 -8.15 20.92
CA ALA A 427 11.00 -8.49 21.82
C ALA A 427 10.72 -10.00 21.95
N ASN A 428 11.17 -10.82 20.98
CA ASN A 428 10.99 -12.27 21.03
C ASN A 428 12.23 -13.02 21.62
N CYS A 429 13.30 -12.29 21.96
CA CYS A 429 14.51 -12.84 22.58
C CYS A 429 14.56 -12.63 24.10
N VAL A 430 13.55 -12.00 24.71
CA VAL A 430 13.38 -11.80 26.15
C VAL A 430 12.20 -12.67 26.63
#